data_0c32ec0c3291d8a36bc4b2a54e1f58c2
#
_entry.id   0c32ec0c3291d8a36bc4b2a54e1f58c2
#
_cell.length_a   1.000
_cell.length_b   1.000
_cell.length_c   1.000
_cell.angle_alpha   90.00
_cell.angle_beta   90.00
_cell.angle_gamma   90.00
#
_symmetry.space_group_name_H-M   'P 1'
#
loop_
_entity.id
_entity.type
_entity.pdbx_description
1 polymer ?
#
loop_
_entity_poly.entity_id
_entity_poly.type
_entity_poly.pdbx_seq_one_letter_code
_entity_poly.pdbx_strand_id
1 'polypeptide(L)'
;MFRGSRNEQLEVSTAERGLAALIEVAERAVEKIGSSVPPAQLRALLIIDRAGSLNLNRLASQTGASASATSRLCDRMEVAGLLTRDRAEESRREIVLLLTESGRRLAGWVRDQRRSALSEMLQAMTPEGRDALVRGLGEVAADPG
;
A
#
# COMPACT_ATOMS: atom_id res chain seq x y z
N MET A 1 -23.10 10.76 -9.47
CA MET A 1 -23.40 10.24 -10.81
C MET A 1 -22.50 10.92 -11.81
N PHE A 2 -21.62 10.17 -12.43
CA PHE A 2 -20.66 10.68 -13.40
C PHE A 2 -21.39 11.05 -14.71
N ARG A 3 -21.34 12.32 -15.13
CA ARG A 3 -21.94 12.84 -16.38
C ARG A 3 -20.85 13.24 -17.37
N GLY A 4 -20.03 12.27 -17.78
CA GLY A 4 -19.05 12.48 -18.84
C GLY A 4 -19.63 12.25 -20.24
N SER A 5 -18.91 12.66 -21.28
CA SER A 5 -19.19 12.27 -22.66
C SER A 5 -19.08 10.74 -22.79
N ARG A 6 -19.67 10.19 -23.88
CA ARG A 6 -19.58 8.74 -24.13
C ARG A 6 -18.13 8.25 -24.18
N ASN A 7 -17.22 9.06 -24.68
CA ASN A 7 -15.79 8.72 -24.75
C ASN A 7 -15.15 8.69 -23.35
N GLU A 8 -15.41 9.69 -22.52
CA GLU A 8 -14.95 9.74 -21.13
C GLU A 8 -15.46 8.55 -20.30
N GLN A 9 -16.73 8.16 -20.50
CA GLN A 9 -17.30 6.99 -19.84
C GLN A 9 -16.61 5.70 -20.25
N LEU A 10 -16.22 5.57 -21.51
CA LEU A 10 -15.49 4.40 -22.00
C LEU A 10 -14.06 4.36 -21.46
N GLU A 11 -13.39 5.50 -21.40
CA GLU A 11 -12.05 5.65 -20.81
C GLU A 11 -12.04 5.28 -19.34
N VAL A 12 -12.98 5.83 -18.55
CA VAL A 12 -13.12 5.51 -17.12
C VAL A 12 -13.43 4.03 -16.89
N SER A 13 -14.34 3.45 -17.67
CA SER A 13 -14.68 2.03 -17.56
C SER A 13 -13.48 1.12 -17.90
N THR A 14 -12.68 1.50 -18.87
CA THR A 14 -11.46 0.76 -19.22
C THR A 14 -10.40 0.87 -18.12
N ALA A 15 -10.20 2.07 -17.58
CA ALA A 15 -9.28 2.31 -16.46
C ALA A 15 -9.72 1.57 -15.20
N GLU A 16 -11.02 1.52 -14.90
CA GLU A 16 -11.58 0.79 -13.75
C GLU A 16 -11.30 -0.72 -13.85
N ARG A 17 -11.50 -1.32 -15.02
CA ARG A 17 -11.18 -2.74 -15.24
C ARG A 17 -9.69 -3.02 -15.11
N GLY A 18 -8.85 -2.11 -15.63
CA GLY A 18 -7.40 -2.20 -15.49
C GLY A 18 -6.95 -2.09 -14.03
N LEU A 19 -7.54 -1.16 -13.28
CA LEU A 19 -7.29 -1.01 -11.85
C LEU A 19 -7.67 -2.28 -11.07
N ALA A 20 -8.85 -2.85 -11.34
CA ALA A 20 -9.27 -4.10 -10.71
C ALA A 20 -8.27 -5.24 -10.97
N ALA A 21 -7.79 -5.37 -12.21
CA ALA A 21 -6.78 -6.37 -12.57
C ALA A 21 -5.45 -6.15 -11.82
N LEU A 22 -4.99 -4.90 -11.68
CA LEU A 22 -3.77 -4.58 -10.91
C LEU A 22 -3.94 -4.89 -9.41
N ILE A 23 -5.11 -4.60 -8.85
CA ILE A 23 -5.43 -4.94 -7.46
C ILE A 23 -5.39 -6.45 -7.26
N GLU A 24 -6.00 -7.23 -8.14
CA GLU A 24 -5.96 -8.70 -8.07
C GLU A 24 -4.53 -9.24 -8.14
N VAL A 25 -3.68 -8.70 -9.01
CA VAL A 25 -2.25 -9.09 -9.09
C VAL A 25 -1.56 -8.84 -7.75
N ALA A 26 -1.79 -7.66 -7.14
CA ALA A 26 -1.21 -7.31 -5.86
C ALA A 26 -1.73 -8.18 -4.71
N GLU A 27 -3.01 -8.51 -4.70
CA GLU A 27 -3.65 -9.36 -3.68
C GLU A 27 -3.15 -10.81 -3.76
N ARG A 28 -3.10 -11.40 -4.94
CA ARG A 28 -2.56 -12.76 -5.14
C ARG A 28 -1.10 -12.87 -4.74
N ALA A 29 -0.31 -11.83 -4.96
CA ALA A 29 1.08 -11.79 -4.52
C ALA A 29 1.19 -11.90 -2.99
N VAL A 30 0.24 -11.31 -2.27
CA VAL A 30 0.19 -11.30 -0.80
C VAL A 30 -0.38 -12.60 -0.23
N GLU A 31 -1.28 -13.29 -0.94
CA GLU A 31 -1.83 -14.60 -0.51
C GLU A 31 -0.75 -15.65 -0.25
N LYS A 32 0.37 -15.57 -0.96
CA LYS A 32 1.53 -16.46 -0.76
C LYS A 32 2.19 -16.30 0.63
N ILE A 33 1.90 -15.21 1.35
CA ILE A 33 2.43 -14.96 2.71
C ILE A 33 1.80 -15.89 3.77
N GLY A 34 0.69 -16.54 3.40
CA GLY A 34 -0.10 -17.28 4.37
C GLY A 34 -0.91 -16.34 5.28
N SER A 35 -1.93 -16.88 5.92
CA SER A 35 -2.94 -16.13 6.68
C SER A 35 -2.47 -15.62 8.05
N SER A 36 -1.16 -15.60 8.34
CA SER A 36 -0.64 -15.24 9.66
C SER A 36 -0.72 -13.75 9.99
N VAL A 37 -0.82 -12.86 8.98
CA VAL A 37 -0.91 -11.41 9.18
C VAL A 37 -2.18 -10.88 8.53
N PRO A 38 -3.10 -10.30 9.31
CA PRO A 38 -4.34 -9.74 8.77
C PRO A 38 -4.11 -8.63 7.74
N PRO A 39 -4.99 -8.48 6.72
CA PRO A 39 -4.83 -7.49 5.66
C PRO A 39 -4.67 -6.04 6.15
N ALA A 40 -5.40 -5.66 7.21
CA ALA A 40 -5.28 -4.33 7.80
C ALA A 40 -3.90 -4.07 8.40
N GLN A 41 -3.29 -5.08 9.02
CA GLN A 41 -1.93 -4.98 9.54
C GLN A 41 -0.89 -4.90 8.42
N LEU A 42 -1.04 -5.66 7.35
CA LEU A 42 -0.18 -5.56 6.17
C LEU A 42 -0.26 -4.18 5.52
N ARG A 43 -1.45 -3.62 5.40
CA ARG A 43 -1.63 -2.27 4.86
C ARG A 43 -0.92 -1.23 5.71
N ALA A 44 -1.12 -1.24 7.02
CA ALA A 44 -0.44 -0.34 7.95
C ALA A 44 1.09 -0.51 7.89
N LEU A 45 1.56 -1.76 7.88
CA LEU A 45 2.97 -2.10 7.75
C LEU A 45 3.62 -1.44 6.52
N LEU A 46 2.98 -1.54 5.35
CA LEU A 46 3.50 -0.97 4.10
C LEU A 46 3.46 0.56 4.11
N ILE A 47 2.47 1.17 4.75
CA ILE A 47 2.39 2.62 4.92
C ILE A 47 3.55 3.12 5.79
N ILE A 48 3.78 2.47 6.93
CA ILE A 48 4.87 2.83 7.85
C ILE A 48 6.24 2.62 7.19
N ASP A 49 6.41 1.51 6.50
CA ASP A 49 7.66 1.21 5.78
C ASP A 49 8.00 2.28 4.73
N ARG A 50 7.01 2.72 3.97
CA ARG A 50 7.19 3.78 2.96
C ARG A 50 7.55 5.13 3.59
N ALA A 51 6.95 5.46 4.72
CA ALA A 51 7.19 6.71 5.42
C ALA A 51 8.49 6.72 6.24
N GLY A 52 9.03 5.53 6.57
CA GLY A 52 10.12 5.36 7.53
C GLY A 52 9.64 5.47 8.96
N SER A 53 8.97 6.56 9.30
CA SER A 53 8.26 6.77 10.57
C SER A 53 7.06 7.69 10.35
N LEU A 54 6.01 7.53 11.12
CA LEU A 54 4.86 8.45 11.12
C LEU A 54 4.11 8.36 12.45
N ASN A 55 3.36 9.41 12.77
CA ASN A 55 2.51 9.40 13.96
C ASN A 55 1.18 8.68 13.72
N LEU A 56 0.48 8.37 14.81
CA LEU A 56 -0.79 7.65 14.78
C LEU A 56 -1.87 8.35 13.95
N ASN A 57 -1.96 9.67 14.05
CA ASN A 57 -2.97 10.45 13.33
C ASN A 57 -2.76 10.39 11.82
N ARG A 58 -1.51 10.44 11.36
CA ARG A 58 -1.19 10.30 9.94
C ARG A 58 -1.51 8.89 9.43
N LEU A 59 -1.22 7.86 10.22
CA LEU A 59 -1.59 6.50 9.86
C LEU A 59 -3.11 6.34 9.76
N ALA A 60 -3.86 6.84 10.75
CA ALA A 60 -5.32 6.84 10.74
C ALA A 60 -5.88 7.54 9.50
N SER A 61 -5.36 8.73 9.17
CA SER A 61 -5.75 9.47 7.98
C SER A 61 -5.53 8.68 6.69
N GLN A 62 -4.38 8.03 6.54
CA GLN A 62 -4.05 7.24 5.32
C GLN A 62 -4.83 5.94 5.21
N THR A 63 -5.26 5.36 6.31
CA THR A 63 -6.07 4.13 6.33
C THR A 63 -7.57 4.41 6.29
N GLY A 64 -8.00 5.64 6.53
CA GLY A 64 -9.41 6.01 6.67
C GLY A 64 -10.08 5.47 7.95
N ALA A 65 -9.31 5.00 8.91
CA ALA A 65 -9.80 4.49 10.19
C ALA A 65 -9.81 5.57 11.26
N SER A 66 -10.60 5.37 12.34
CA SER A 66 -10.56 6.24 13.51
C SER A 66 -9.23 6.11 14.27
N ALA A 67 -8.87 7.13 15.04
CA ALA A 67 -7.67 7.10 15.87
C ALA A 67 -7.68 5.92 16.86
N SER A 68 -8.83 5.61 17.47
CA SER A 68 -8.97 4.48 18.40
C SER A 68 -8.82 3.12 17.71
N ALA A 69 -9.39 2.94 16.52
CA ALA A 69 -9.23 1.72 15.72
C ALA A 69 -7.77 1.53 15.29
N THR A 70 -7.13 2.61 14.86
CA THR A 70 -5.71 2.62 14.47
C THR A 70 -4.80 2.31 15.66
N SER A 71 -5.09 2.84 16.85
CA SER A 71 -4.35 2.54 18.08
C SER A 71 -4.41 1.04 18.41
N ARG A 72 -5.61 0.44 18.37
CA ARG A 72 -5.79 -1.01 18.59
C ARG A 72 -5.09 -1.86 17.53
N LEU A 73 -5.05 -1.40 16.28
CA LEU A 73 -4.30 -2.05 15.22
C LEU A 73 -2.80 -2.04 15.55
N CYS A 74 -2.27 -0.90 15.96
CA CYS A 74 -0.87 -0.74 16.36
C CYS A 74 -0.53 -1.61 17.58
N ASP A 75 -1.41 -1.71 18.56
CA ASP A 75 -1.22 -2.59 19.73
C ASP A 75 -1.04 -4.05 19.31
N ARG A 76 -1.88 -4.53 18.40
CA ARG A 76 -1.74 -5.88 17.85
C ARG A 76 -0.45 -6.08 17.07
N MET A 77 -0.02 -5.08 16.31
CA MET A 77 1.25 -5.12 15.58
C MET A 77 2.47 -5.11 16.49
N GLU A 78 2.40 -4.40 17.62
CA GLU A 78 3.44 -4.46 18.66
C GLU A 78 3.53 -5.84 19.30
N VAL A 79 2.39 -6.44 19.67
CA VAL A 79 2.33 -7.80 20.20
C VAL A 79 2.89 -8.81 19.20
N ALA A 80 2.63 -8.62 17.91
CA ALA A 80 3.19 -9.45 16.83
C ALA A 80 4.68 -9.20 16.56
N GLY A 81 5.30 -8.22 17.22
CA GLY A 81 6.72 -7.90 17.05
C GLY A 81 7.05 -7.18 15.73
N LEU A 82 6.07 -6.55 15.08
CA LEU A 82 6.22 -5.87 13.79
C LEU A 82 6.44 -4.37 13.92
N LEU A 83 5.97 -3.79 15.01
CA LEU A 83 5.91 -2.34 15.25
C LEU A 83 6.51 -2.00 16.61
N THR A 84 7.12 -0.85 16.71
CA THR A 84 7.48 -0.20 17.99
C THR A 84 7.05 1.26 17.98
N ARG A 85 6.81 1.78 19.18
CA ARG A 85 6.54 3.20 19.41
C ARG A 85 7.78 3.85 20.03
N ASP A 86 8.18 5.00 19.48
CA ASP A 86 9.29 5.78 19.99
C ASP A 86 8.88 7.25 20.07
N ARG A 87 9.71 8.06 20.70
CA ARG A 87 9.53 9.51 20.74
C ARG A 87 10.20 10.14 19.52
N ALA A 88 9.53 11.11 18.91
CA ALA A 88 10.13 11.87 17.82
C ALA A 88 11.39 12.60 18.29
N GLU A 89 12.44 12.58 17.47
CA GLU A 89 13.70 13.26 17.78
C GLU A 89 13.51 14.77 18.02
N GLU A 90 12.60 15.40 17.27
CA GLU A 90 12.32 16.84 17.32
C GLU A 90 11.31 17.24 18.40
N SER A 91 10.51 16.29 18.91
CA SER A 91 9.50 16.55 19.93
C SER A 91 9.33 15.38 20.88
N ARG A 92 9.73 15.56 22.14
CA ARG A 92 9.55 14.55 23.20
C ARG A 92 8.08 14.22 23.51
N ARG A 93 7.12 14.99 22.99
CA ARG A 93 5.69 14.81 23.20
C ARG A 93 5.02 14.00 22.09
N GLU A 94 5.65 13.91 20.94
CA GLU A 94 5.11 13.19 19.79
C GLU A 94 5.61 11.74 19.78
N ILE A 95 4.66 10.81 19.71
CA ILE A 95 4.95 9.39 19.55
C ILE A 95 4.95 9.06 18.07
N VAL A 96 6.01 8.45 17.59
CA VAL A 96 6.15 7.96 16.23
C VAL A 96 6.12 6.43 16.19
N LEU A 97 5.53 5.91 15.13
CA LEU A 97 5.43 4.51 14.82
C LEU A 97 6.60 4.13 13.91
N LEU A 98 7.30 3.06 14.27
CA LEU A 98 8.45 2.54 13.56
C LEU A 98 8.27 1.03 13.36
N LEU A 99 8.73 0.50 12.25
CA LEU A 99 8.82 -0.93 12.07
C LEU A 99 10.02 -1.50 12.84
N THR A 100 9.82 -2.64 13.45
CA THR A 100 10.93 -3.47 13.94
C THR A 100 11.72 -4.06 12.76
N GLU A 101 12.85 -4.69 13.02
CA GLU A 101 13.58 -5.42 11.99
C GLU A 101 12.70 -6.51 11.34
N SER A 102 11.92 -7.23 12.14
CA SER A 102 10.94 -8.21 11.64
C SER A 102 9.87 -7.57 10.76
N GLY A 103 9.36 -6.40 11.17
CA GLY A 103 8.39 -5.63 10.38
C GLY A 103 8.99 -5.19 9.04
N ARG A 104 10.21 -4.69 9.01
CA ARG A 104 10.90 -4.29 7.78
C ARG A 104 11.16 -5.48 6.84
N ARG A 105 11.55 -6.63 7.39
CA ARG A 105 11.73 -7.86 6.59
C ARG A 105 10.43 -8.31 5.96
N LEU A 106 9.33 -8.29 6.71
CA LEU A 106 8.01 -8.64 6.18
C LEU A 106 7.58 -7.65 5.08
N ALA A 107 7.74 -6.35 5.31
CA ALA A 107 7.43 -5.33 4.30
C ALA A 107 8.26 -5.51 3.02
N GLY A 108 9.56 -5.79 3.16
CA GLY A 108 10.46 -6.07 2.05
C GLY A 108 10.01 -7.30 1.24
N TRP A 109 9.65 -8.37 1.94
CA TRP A 109 9.16 -9.59 1.28
C TRP A 109 7.83 -9.34 0.54
N VAL A 110 6.89 -8.60 1.11
CA VAL A 110 5.64 -8.20 0.43
C VAL A 110 5.94 -7.42 -0.84
N ARG A 111 6.85 -6.45 -0.77
CA ARG A 111 7.26 -5.67 -1.95
C ARG A 111 7.85 -6.56 -3.04
N ASP A 112 8.70 -7.50 -2.67
CA ASP A 112 9.35 -8.40 -3.63
C ASP A 112 8.33 -9.31 -4.32
N GLN A 113 7.35 -9.84 -3.58
CA GLN A 113 6.25 -10.61 -4.17
C GLN A 113 5.42 -9.79 -5.14
N ARG A 114 5.07 -8.55 -4.78
CA ARG A 114 4.34 -7.64 -5.68
C ARG A 114 5.13 -7.28 -6.92
N ARG A 115 6.43 -7.01 -6.77
CA ARG A 115 7.32 -6.72 -7.92
C ARG A 115 7.43 -7.90 -8.87
N SER A 116 7.56 -9.10 -8.33
CA SER A 116 7.60 -10.32 -9.14
C SER A 116 6.31 -10.51 -9.93
N ALA A 117 5.16 -10.39 -9.28
CA ALA A 117 3.85 -10.51 -9.92
C ALA A 117 3.61 -9.43 -11.00
N LEU A 118 4.01 -8.18 -10.72
CA LEU A 118 3.94 -7.10 -11.71
C LEU A 118 4.88 -7.34 -12.89
N SER A 119 6.09 -7.85 -12.63
CA SER A 119 7.05 -8.19 -13.69
C SER A 119 6.48 -9.24 -14.63
N GLU A 120 5.89 -10.31 -14.10
CA GLU A 120 5.24 -11.35 -14.90
C GLU A 120 4.09 -10.80 -15.75
N MET A 121 3.25 -9.95 -15.16
CA MET A 121 2.15 -9.29 -15.87
C MET A 121 2.67 -8.41 -17.01
N LEU A 122 3.68 -7.57 -16.74
CA LEU A 122 4.27 -6.67 -17.73
C LEU A 122 4.93 -7.44 -18.89
N GLN A 123 5.58 -8.57 -18.61
CA GLN A 123 6.19 -9.43 -19.62
C GLN A 123 5.16 -10.09 -20.53
N ALA A 124 3.95 -10.34 -20.04
CA ALA A 124 2.85 -10.89 -20.82
C ALA A 124 2.18 -9.86 -21.77
N MET A 125 2.47 -8.58 -21.59
CA MET A 125 1.92 -7.50 -22.42
C MET A 125 2.74 -7.29 -23.69
N THR A 126 2.12 -6.67 -24.69
CA THR A 126 2.86 -6.14 -25.84
C THR A 126 3.84 -5.05 -25.38
N PRO A 127 4.99 -4.83 -26.07
CA PRO A 127 5.93 -3.76 -25.73
C PRO A 127 5.24 -2.38 -25.68
N GLU A 128 4.39 -2.08 -26.63
CA GLU A 128 3.66 -0.81 -26.73
C GLU A 128 2.68 -0.63 -25.54
N GLY A 129 1.93 -1.69 -25.20
CA GLY A 129 1.00 -1.69 -24.07
C GLY A 129 1.71 -1.52 -22.73
N ARG A 130 2.83 -2.21 -22.56
CA ARG A 130 3.68 -2.08 -21.35
C ARG A 130 4.23 -0.66 -21.20
N ASP A 131 4.80 -0.08 -22.24
CA ASP A 131 5.35 1.27 -22.21
C ASP A 131 4.27 2.32 -21.91
N ALA A 132 3.06 2.16 -22.47
CA ALA A 132 1.92 3.03 -22.21
C ALA A 132 1.46 2.91 -20.74
N LEU A 133 1.34 1.69 -20.20
CA LEU A 133 0.94 1.46 -18.81
C LEU A 133 1.97 2.04 -17.83
N VAL A 134 3.25 1.76 -18.02
CA VAL A 134 4.32 2.26 -17.14
C VAL A 134 4.36 3.79 -17.13
N ARG A 135 4.21 4.43 -18.29
CA ARG A 135 4.12 5.88 -18.40
C ARG A 135 2.92 6.44 -17.64
N GLY A 136 1.72 5.90 -17.89
CA GLY A 136 0.51 6.37 -17.23
C GLY A 136 0.53 6.18 -15.70
N LEU A 137 1.01 5.04 -15.24
CA LEU A 137 1.20 4.79 -13.80
C LEU A 137 2.24 5.73 -13.19
N GLY A 138 3.29 6.09 -13.94
CA GLY A 138 4.29 7.06 -13.50
C GLY A 138 3.69 8.45 -13.30
N GLU A 139 2.79 8.89 -14.17
CA GLU A 139 2.07 10.16 -14.02
C GLU A 139 1.15 10.15 -12.79
N VAL A 140 0.37 9.08 -12.59
CA VAL A 140 -0.49 8.92 -11.40
C VAL A 140 0.33 8.92 -10.11
N ALA A 141 1.51 8.30 -10.11
CA ALA A 141 2.37 8.26 -8.92
C ALA A 141 3.07 9.59 -8.62
N ALA A 142 3.29 10.43 -9.63
CA ALA A 142 3.92 11.74 -9.49
C ALA A 142 2.95 12.81 -8.95
N ASP A 143 1.64 12.66 -9.21
CA ASP A 143 0.58 13.57 -8.73
C ASP A 143 -0.42 12.76 -7.88
N PRO A 144 -0.13 12.54 -6.59
CA PRO A 144 -0.99 11.75 -5.72
C PRO A 144 -2.30 12.44 -5.30
N GLY A 145 -2.63 13.62 -5.90
CA GLY A 145 -3.85 14.38 -5.61
C GLY A 145 -3.80 15.23 -4.36
#